data_07b2cb7a271c7604f2ec15527193b177
#
_entry.id   07b2cb7a271c7604f2ec15527193b177
#
_cell.length_a   1.000
_cell.length_b   1.000
_cell.length_c   1.000
_cell.angle_alpha   90.00
_cell.angle_beta   90.00
_cell.angle_gamma   90.00
#
_symmetry.space_group_name_H-M   'P 1'
#
loop_
_entity.id
_entity.type
_entity.pdbx_description
1 polymer ?
#
loop_
_entity_poly.entity_id
_entity_poly.type
_entity_poly.pdbx_seq_one_letter_code
_entity_poly.pdbx_strand_id
1 'polypeptide(L)'
;INRYKGHRVIGDVHLGDWGLQMGLIITELKARKPELPYFDESFTGEYPQEAPFTVSELEEIYPTASGKSKEDPAYKEAALEATLRLQSGDRGYRALWKHIIAVSVADLKKNYSNLDVEFDLWKGESDADPLIPGLVSRLKESGLAYESQGALVVDVKEDTDTKEMPPCIILKSDGAALYATTDLATIVDRMENLHADSLIYLADKRQEMHFVQVFRVAKKAGLVTPETELKYVGFGTMNGKDGKPFKTREGGVMRLEYLIRDIDEEMYRKVSESRHDLSEEEARKIAKIIGLSAIKYGDLSNQASKDYIFDIDRFTSFEGDTGPYILYTIVRIKSILAKYQEQGKSLENLCLEEAQGASEKDLMRQLCSFNAMMDSACEETAPHKICAYIYDLANAFNKFYHETKILAEEDQKKQAGWIALLKLTKEVLETCIDVLGFSAPDRM
;
A
#
# COMPACT_ATOMS: atom_id res chain seq x y z
N ILE A 1 11.95 -0.37 -1.31
CA ILE A 1 12.91 -0.54 -2.41
C ILE A 1 13.68 0.76 -2.63
N ASN A 2 13.01 1.86 -2.94
CA ASN A 2 13.67 3.15 -3.24
C ASN A 2 14.51 3.67 -2.06
N ARG A 3 14.02 3.57 -0.80
CA ARG A 3 14.81 3.92 0.39
C ARG A 3 16.08 3.06 0.52
N TYR A 4 15.99 1.76 0.24
CA TYR A 4 17.14 0.85 0.22
C TYR A 4 18.17 1.26 -0.83
N LYS A 5 17.73 1.76 -1.99
CA LYS A 5 18.60 2.30 -3.06
C LYS A 5 19.19 3.66 -2.75
N GLY A 6 18.90 4.24 -1.58
CA GLY A 6 19.45 5.52 -1.11
C GLY A 6 18.64 6.76 -1.52
N HIS A 7 17.46 6.59 -2.10
CA HIS A 7 16.57 7.71 -2.40
C HIS A 7 15.88 8.25 -1.14
N ARG A 8 15.67 9.56 -1.08
CA ARG A 8 14.76 10.17 -0.12
C ARG A 8 13.32 9.91 -0.59
N VAL A 9 12.60 9.12 0.17
CA VAL A 9 11.21 8.74 -0.17
C VAL A 9 10.26 9.35 0.85
N ILE A 10 9.25 10.04 0.35
CA ILE A 10 8.13 10.58 1.14
C ILE A 10 6.89 9.79 0.79
N GLY A 11 6.36 9.06 1.76
CA GLY A 11 5.09 8.35 1.65
C GLY A 11 3.93 9.29 1.96
N ASP A 12 2.98 9.40 1.06
CA ASP A 12 1.81 10.26 1.20
C ASP A 12 0.52 9.47 1.02
N VAL A 13 -0.40 9.61 1.97
CA VAL A 13 -1.77 9.12 1.85
C VAL A 13 -2.63 10.27 1.35
N HIS A 14 -3.20 10.12 0.15
CA HIS A 14 -4.10 11.10 -0.44
C HIS A 14 -5.56 10.72 -0.19
N LEU A 15 -6.23 11.47 0.69
CA LEU A 15 -7.59 11.18 1.11
C LEU A 15 -8.62 11.85 0.21
N GLY A 16 -9.65 11.13 -0.20
CA GLY A 16 -10.83 11.68 -0.87
C GLY A 16 -11.77 12.32 0.15
N ASP A 17 -11.41 13.48 0.65
CA ASP A 17 -12.05 14.14 1.81
C ASP A 17 -12.86 15.38 1.46
N TRP A 18 -13.03 15.71 0.17
CA TRP A 18 -13.57 16.99 -0.27
C TRP A 18 -14.75 16.92 -1.24
N GLY A 19 -15.02 15.73 -1.77
CA GLY A 19 -16.04 15.52 -2.79
C GLY A 19 -17.43 15.17 -2.24
N LEU A 20 -18.27 14.66 -3.16
CA LEU A 20 -19.65 14.24 -2.88
C LEU A 20 -19.76 13.22 -1.73
N GLN A 21 -18.71 12.43 -1.49
CA GLN A 21 -18.70 11.48 -0.37
C GLN A 21 -18.95 12.17 0.98
N MET A 22 -18.33 13.33 1.17
CA MET A 22 -18.54 14.11 2.40
C MET A 22 -19.96 14.66 2.49
N GLY A 23 -20.51 15.16 1.38
CA GLY A 23 -21.90 15.60 1.34
C GLY A 23 -22.89 14.48 1.64
N LEU A 24 -22.64 13.26 1.13
CA LEU A 24 -23.45 12.07 1.41
C LEU A 24 -23.42 11.72 2.91
N ILE A 25 -22.24 11.70 3.53
CA ILE A 25 -22.10 11.43 4.98
C ILE A 25 -22.81 12.49 5.80
N ILE A 26 -22.60 13.77 5.50
CA ILE A 26 -23.24 14.90 6.21
C ILE A 26 -24.76 14.83 6.09
N THR A 27 -25.29 14.54 4.89
CA THR A 27 -26.74 14.41 4.64
C THR A 27 -27.35 13.25 5.43
N GLU A 28 -26.71 12.11 5.47
CA GLU A 28 -27.18 10.97 6.24
C GLU A 28 -27.10 11.23 7.75
N LEU A 29 -26.03 11.87 8.23
CA LEU A 29 -25.90 12.30 9.63
C LEU A 29 -27.00 13.27 10.03
N LYS A 30 -27.32 14.24 9.16
CA LYS A 30 -28.43 15.19 9.39
C LYS A 30 -29.77 14.48 9.48
N ALA A 31 -29.98 13.47 8.64
CA ALA A 31 -31.23 12.68 8.68
C ALA A 31 -31.35 11.81 9.95
N ARG A 32 -30.23 11.26 10.44
CA ARG A 32 -30.21 10.39 11.64
C ARG A 32 -30.19 11.18 12.95
N LYS A 33 -29.50 12.31 12.97
CA LYS A 33 -29.22 13.12 14.18
C LYS A 33 -29.46 14.62 13.90
N PRO A 34 -30.70 15.05 13.53
CA PRO A 34 -31.00 16.42 13.12
C PRO A 34 -30.79 17.45 14.24
N GLU A 35 -30.78 17.01 15.50
CA GLU A 35 -30.62 17.83 16.70
C GLU A 35 -29.15 18.28 16.94
N LEU A 36 -28.20 17.78 16.20
CA LEU A 36 -26.78 18.13 16.38
C LEU A 36 -26.55 19.61 16.06
N PRO A 37 -25.72 20.30 16.86
CA PRO A 37 -25.48 21.76 16.72
C PRO A 37 -24.82 22.11 15.36
N TYR A 38 -24.24 21.14 14.65
CA TYR A 38 -23.64 21.34 13.34
C TYR A 38 -24.66 21.69 12.24
N PHE A 39 -25.94 21.39 12.45
CA PHE A 39 -27.03 21.61 11.51
C PHE A 39 -27.91 22.82 11.86
N ASP A 40 -27.65 23.47 13.03
CA ASP A 40 -28.31 24.66 13.45
C ASP A 40 -27.55 25.92 12.98
N GLU A 41 -28.11 26.62 11.99
CA GLU A 41 -27.50 27.83 11.40
C GLU A 41 -27.42 29.00 12.42
N SER A 42 -28.22 28.97 13.47
CA SER A 42 -28.19 29.96 14.52
C SER A 42 -27.16 29.68 15.61
N PHE A 43 -26.52 28.51 15.59
CA PHE A 43 -25.55 28.10 16.60
C PHE A 43 -24.26 28.93 16.55
N THR A 44 -23.99 29.68 17.56
CA THR A 44 -22.80 30.55 17.68
C THR A 44 -21.77 30.06 18.70
N GLY A 45 -22.09 28.98 19.44
CA GLY A 45 -21.21 28.38 20.43
C GLY A 45 -19.98 27.66 19.85
N GLU A 46 -19.21 27.06 20.74
CA GLU A 46 -18.15 26.14 20.37
C GLU A 46 -18.75 24.76 20.09
N TYR A 47 -18.33 24.14 18.99
CA TYR A 47 -18.75 22.78 18.67
C TYR A 47 -18.12 21.76 19.62
N PRO A 48 -18.82 20.64 19.92
CA PRO A 48 -18.27 19.57 20.74
C PRO A 48 -16.89 19.10 20.24
N GLN A 49 -16.01 18.80 21.19
CA GLN A 49 -14.67 18.27 20.87
C GLN A 49 -14.72 16.78 20.49
N GLU A 50 -15.71 16.06 20.98
CA GLU A 50 -15.91 14.64 20.67
C GLU A 50 -16.75 14.48 19.41
N ALA A 51 -16.38 13.48 18.59
CA ALA A 51 -17.15 13.16 17.40
C ALA A 51 -18.54 12.63 17.79
N PRO A 52 -19.62 13.08 17.11
CA PRO A 52 -20.98 12.62 17.41
C PRO A 52 -21.30 11.22 16.84
N PHE A 53 -20.29 10.47 16.44
CA PHE A 53 -20.39 9.14 15.85
C PHE A 53 -19.12 8.32 16.09
N THR A 54 -19.23 7.02 15.96
CA THR A 54 -18.13 6.05 15.98
C THR A 54 -17.67 5.71 14.57
N VAL A 55 -16.52 5.02 14.44
CA VAL A 55 -16.03 4.44 13.16
C VAL A 55 -17.09 3.53 12.57
N SER A 56 -17.67 2.63 13.38
CA SER A 56 -18.68 1.67 12.93
C SER A 56 -19.95 2.36 12.40
N GLU A 57 -20.37 3.47 12.99
CA GLU A 57 -21.48 4.27 12.46
C GLU A 57 -21.12 4.90 11.11
N LEU A 58 -19.90 5.45 10.93
CA LEU A 58 -19.46 6.03 9.65
C LEU A 58 -19.42 4.99 8.53
N GLU A 59 -18.99 3.77 8.84
CA GLU A 59 -18.95 2.67 7.87
C GLU A 59 -20.31 2.21 7.41
N GLU A 60 -21.34 2.39 8.22
CA GLU A 60 -22.74 2.12 7.86
C GLU A 60 -23.37 3.32 7.12
N ILE A 61 -23.02 4.54 7.53
CA ILE A 61 -23.58 5.79 6.99
C ILE A 61 -23.27 5.95 5.50
N TYR A 62 -22.02 5.79 5.09
CA TYR A 62 -21.62 6.04 3.71
C TYR A 62 -22.26 5.09 2.69
N PRO A 63 -22.25 3.76 2.86
CA PRO A 63 -22.96 2.85 1.94
C PRO A 63 -24.46 3.10 1.88
N THR A 64 -25.07 3.41 3.04
CA THR A 64 -26.50 3.75 3.13
C THR A 64 -26.81 5.02 2.33
N ALA A 65 -26.04 6.07 2.53
CA ALA A 65 -26.20 7.34 1.82
C ALA A 65 -25.95 7.17 0.31
N SER A 66 -24.94 6.42 -0.08
CA SER A 66 -24.64 6.10 -1.47
C SER A 66 -25.76 5.28 -2.14
N GLY A 67 -26.36 4.35 -1.43
CA GLY A 67 -27.55 3.61 -1.89
C GLY A 67 -28.72 4.54 -2.14
N LYS A 68 -29.12 5.32 -1.12
CA LYS A 68 -30.23 6.29 -1.22
C LYS A 68 -30.04 7.30 -2.36
N SER A 69 -28.81 7.80 -2.56
CA SER A 69 -28.53 8.78 -3.62
C SER A 69 -28.69 8.23 -5.04
N LYS A 70 -28.67 6.92 -5.22
CA LYS A 70 -28.90 6.25 -6.52
C LYS A 70 -30.37 6.05 -6.80
N GLU A 71 -31.18 5.92 -5.76
CA GLU A 71 -32.61 5.63 -5.83
C GLU A 71 -33.47 6.90 -5.75
N ASP A 72 -32.98 7.93 -5.03
CA ASP A 72 -33.69 9.18 -4.79
C ASP A 72 -32.90 10.40 -5.30
N PRO A 73 -33.32 11.02 -6.43
CA PRO A 73 -32.71 12.24 -6.95
C PRO A 73 -32.72 13.42 -5.96
N ALA A 74 -33.78 13.56 -5.14
CA ALA A 74 -33.86 14.64 -4.17
C ALA A 74 -32.81 14.47 -3.05
N TYR A 75 -32.57 13.22 -2.62
CA TYR A 75 -31.51 12.91 -1.67
C TYR A 75 -30.13 13.23 -2.25
N LYS A 76 -29.91 12.91 -3.54
CA LYS A 76 -28.65 13.25 -4.23
C LYS A 76 -28.44 14.75 -4.33
N GLU A 77 -29.49 15.52 -4.61
CA GLU A 77 -29.42 17.00 -4.65
C GLU A 77 -29.08 17.58 -3.29
N ALA A 78 -29.69 17.07 -2.20
CA ALA A 78 -29.34 17.46 -0.84
C ALA A 78 -27.88 17.16 -0.49
N ALA A 79 -27.33 16.04 -0.97
CA ALA A 79 -25.92 15.71 -0.76
C ALA A 79 -24.97 16.60 -1.57
N LEU A 80 -25.35 17.01 -2.78
CA LEU A 80 -24.59 18.00 -3.57
C LEU A 80 -24.62 19.39 -2.88
N GLU A 81 -25.78 19.83 -2.36
CA GLU A 81 -25.89 21.05 -1.59
C GLU A 81 -25.02 21.00 -0.32
N ALA A 82 -25.04 19.89 0.43
CA ALA A 82 -24.20 19.71 1.60
C ALA A 82 -22.71 19.77 1.24
N THR A 83 -22.31 19.22 0.09
CA THR A 83 -20.92 19.34 -0.42
C THR A 83 -20.57 20.80 -0.69
N LEU A 84 -21.44 21.53 -1.38
CA LEU A 84 -21.22 22.94 -1.68
C LEU A 84 -21.13 23.80 -0.40
N ARG A 85 -22.00 23.57 0.58
CA ARG A 85 -21.95 24.27 1.87
C ARG A 85 -20.64 24.01 2.61
N LEU A 86 -20.18 22.75 2.64
CA LEU A 86 -18.88 22.37 3.21
C LEU A 86 -17.74 23.15 2.54
N GLN A 87 -17.68 23.12 1.22
CA GLN A 87 -16.64 23.78 0.42
C GLN A 87 -16.69 25.30 0.53
N SER A 88 -17.89 25.89 0.61
CA SER A 88 -18.10 27.32 0.79
C SER A 88 -17.80 27.82 2.22
N GLY A 89 -17.41 26.94 3.13
CA GLY A 89 -16.96 27.34 4.47
C GLY A 89 -18.05 27.36 5.54
N ASP A 90 -19.20 26.68 5.34
CA ASP A 90 -20.21 26.52 6.37
C ASP A 90 -19.58 26.02 7.67
N ARG A 91 -19.78 26.79 8.73
CA ARG A 91 -19.09 26.60 10.01
C ARG A 91 -19.44 25.25 10.68
N GLY A 92 -20.72 24.87 10.63
CA GLY A 92 -21.20 23.62 11.20
C GLY A 92 -20.68 22.40 10.40
N TYR A 93 -20.81 22.46 9.07
CA TYR A 93 -20.37 21.41 8.19
C TYR A 93 -18.84 21.22 8.22
N ARG A 94 -18.07 22.30 8.31
CA ARG A 94 -16.61 22.25 8.49
C ARG A 94 -16.22 21.62 9.84
N ALA A 95 -16.94 21.95 10.91
CA ALA A 95 -16.67 21.34 12.20
C ALA A 95 -16.99 19.83 12.21
N LEU A 96 -18.11 19.44 11.61
CA LEU A 96 -18.48 18.04 11.45
C LEU A 96 -17.50 17.27 10.55
N TRP A 97 -17.10 17.86 9.43
CA TRP A 97 -16.10 17.31 8.53
C TRP A 97 -14.76 17.01 9.23
N LYS A 98 -14.29 17.91 10.09
CA LYS A 98 -13.07 17.65 10.88
C LYS A 98 -13.18 16.40 11.74
N HIS A 99 -14.35 16.13 12.33
CA HIS A 99 -14.58 14.89 13.07
C HIS A 99 -14.57 13.66 12.17
N ILE A 100 -15.21 13.75 10.99
CA ILE A 100 -15.22 12.66 10.02
C ILE A 100 -13.77 12.29 9.64
N ILE A 101 -12.95 13.27 9.30
CA ILE A 101 -11.55 13.06 8.93
C ILE A 101 -10.74 12.52 10.11
N ALA A 102 -10.86 13.11 11.29
CA ALA A 102 -10.11 12.66 12.47
C ALA A 102 -10.39 11.20 12.83
N VAL A 103 -11.65 10.79 12.83
CA VAL A 103 -12.07 9.41 13.12
C VAL A 103 -11.58 8.45 12.02
N SER A 104 -11.73 8.84 10.75
CA SER A 104 -11.30 8.01 9.60
C SER A 104 -9.78 7.83 9.57
N VAL A 105 -9.01 8.90 9.78
CA VAL A 105 -7.53 8.84 9.80
C VAL A 105 -7.04 8.01 10.98
N ALA A 106 -7.67 8.12 12.15
CA ALA A 106 -7.29 7.32 13.33
C ALA A 106 -7.47 5.81 13.06
N ASP A 107 -8.57 5.42 12.41
CA ASP A 107 -8.81 4.02 12.04
C ASP A 107 -7.84 3.53 10.94
N LEU A 108 -7.61 4.34 9.90
CA LEU A 108 -6.62 4.03 8.87
C LEU A 108 -5.23 3.83 9.46
N LYS A 109 -4.78 4.71 10.35
CA LYS A 109 -3.48 4.59 11.05
C LYS A 109 -3.37 3.31 11.84
N LYS A 110 -4.44 2.88 12.54
CA LYS A 110 -4.49 1.60 13.25
C LYS A 110 -4.29 0.43 12.29
N ASN A 111 -5.00 0.42 11.16
CA ASN A 111 -4.90 -0.63 10.15
C ASN A 111 -3.51 -0.67 9.49
N TYR A 112 -2.93 0.48 9.17
CA TYR A 112 -1.57 0.54 8.61
C TYR A 112 -0.52 0.11 9.64
N SER A 113 -0.66 0.48 10.91
CA SER A 113 0.22 0.00 11.99
C SER A 113 0.17 -1.52 12.14
N ASN A 114 -1.00 -2.15 11.98
CA ASN A 114 -1.12 -3.61 11.98
C ASN A 114 -0.37 -4.28 10.81
N LEU A 115 -0.18 -3.55 9.71
CA LEU A 115 0.59 -3.99 8.55
C LEU A 115 2.06 -3.53 8.59
N ASP A 116 2.51 -2.90 9.67
CA ASP A 116 3.84 -2.29 9.75
C ASP A 116 4.11 -1.33 8.57
N VAL A 117 3.16 -0.44 8.32
CA VAL A 117 3.20 0.58 7.26
C VAL A 117 3.02 1.96 7.88
N GLU A 118 3.93 2.87 7.54
CA GLU A 118 3.90 4.27 7.97
C GLU A 118 3.97 5.20 6.77
N PHE A 119 3.33 6.36 6.91
CA PHE A 119 3.36 7.44 5.93
C PHE A 119 3.88 8.73 6.56
N ASP A 120 4.64 9.49 5.78
CA ASP A 120 5.21 10.76 6.19
C ASP A 120 4.17 11.88 6.15
N LEU A 121 3.24 11.82 5.18
CA LEU A 121 2.20 12.81 4.95
C LEU A 121 0.80 12.17 4.94
N TRP A 122 -0.15 12.92 5.48
CA TRP A 122 -1.57 12.59 5.52
C TRP A 122 -2.35 13.78 4.97
N LYS A 123 -2.36 13.88 3.64
CA LYS A 123 -3.04 14.96 2.92
C LYS A 123 -4.31 14.45 2.25
N GLY A 124 -5.16 15.38 1.85
CA GLY A 124 -6.39 15.10 1.12
C GLY A 124 -6.61 16.05 -0.04
N GLU A 125 -7.69 15.85 -0.75
CA GLU A 125 -8.17 16.74 -1.81
C GLU A 125 -8.40 18.16 -1.27
N SER A 126 -8.81 18.29 0.01
CA SER A 126 -9.01 19.57 0.70
C SER A 126 -7.74 20.40 0.84
N ASP A 127 -6.57 19.77 0.94
CA ASP A 127 -5.28 20.46 1.01
C ASP A 127 -4.88 21.07 -0.33
N ALA A 128 -5.33 20.47 -1.44
CA ALA A 128 -5.07 20.94 -2.79
C ALA A 128 -6.05 22.05 -3.25
N ASP A 129 -7.22 22.14 -2.64
CA ASP A 129 -8.28 23.08 -3.01
C ASP A 129 -7.80 24.56 -3.10
N PRO A 130 -7.00 25.10 -2.17
CA PRO A 130 -6.49 26.47 -2.26
C PRO A 130 -5.61 26.77 -3.48
N LEU A 131 -5.02 25.74 -4.09
CA LEU A 131 -4.14 25.86 -5.25
C LEU A 131 -4.92 25.87 -6.58
N ILE A 132 -6.15 25.38 -6.58
CA ILE A 132 -6.98 25.22 -7.78
C ILE A 132 -7.20 26.54 -8.54
N PRO A 133 -7.57 27.68 -7.92
CA PRO A 133 -7.80 28.93 -8.64
C PRO A 133 -6.55 29.40 -9.41
N GLY A 134 -5.37 29.32 -8.79
CA GLY A 134 -4.10 29.66 -9.42
C GLY A 134 -3.75 28.74 -10.60
N LEU A 135 -3.96 27.45 -10.44
CA LEU A 135 -3.77 26.45 -11.48
C LEU A 135 -4.70 26.71 -12.68
N VAL A 136 -5.99 26.96 -12.44
CA VAL A 136 -6.97 27.24 -13.50
C VAL A 136 -6.60 28.50 -14.26
N SER A 137 -6.20 29.58 -13.56
CA SER A 137 -5.73 30.83 -14.19
C SER A 137 -4.53 30.56 -15.08
N ARG A 138 -3.52 29.84 -14.59
CA ARG A 138 -2.32 29.46 -15.36
C ARG A 138 -2.66 28.69 -16.64
N LEU A 139 -3.59 27.72 -16.56
CA LEU A 139 -4.00 26.92 -17.72
C LEU A 139 -4.75 27.76 -18.77
N LYS A 140 -5.57 28.75 -18.35
CA LYS A 140 -6.26 29.69 -19.24
C LYS A 140 -5.28 30.66 -19.87
N GLU A 141 -4.43 31.29 -19.10
CA GLU A 141 -3.46 32.30 -19.57
C GLU A 141 -2.43 31.70 -20.56
N SER A 142 -2.04 30.44 -20.36
CA SER A 142 -1.17 29.72 -21.29
C SER A 142 -1.87 29.30 -22.59
N GLY A 143 -3.19 29.47 -22.70
CA GLY A 143 -3.97 29.03 -23.87
C GLY A 143 -4.14 27.53 -23.99
N LEU A 144 -3.75 26.75 -22.95
CA LEU A 144 -3.91 25.30 -22.94
C LEU A 144 -5.35 24.86 -22.62
N ALA A 145 -6.03 25.61 -21.74
CA ALA A 145 -7.40 25.32 -21.38
C ALA A 145 -8.37 26.16 -22.23
N TYR A 146 -9.39 25.52 -22.77
CA TYR A 146 -10.45 26.15 -23.57
C TYR A 146 -11.83 25.61 -23.19
N GLU A 147 -12.88 26.36 -23.54
CA GLU A 147 -14.26 25.94 -23.27
C GLU A 147 -14.74 24.94 -24.32
N SER A 148 -15.29 23.84 -23.88
CA SER A 148 -15.94 22.82 -24.71
C SER A 148 -17.21 22.32 -24.02
N GLN A 149 -18.36 22.47 -24.68
CA GLN A 149 -19.68 22.08 -24.18
C GLN A 149 -19.98 22.62 -22.75
N GLY A 150 -19.53 23.85 -22.50
CA GLY A 150 -19.68 24.52 -21.20
C GLY A 150 -18.65 24.14 -20.13
N ALA A 151 -17.82 23.13 -20.35
CA ALA A 151 -16.76 22.74 -19.46
C ALA A 151 -15.41 23.36 -19.89
N LEU A 152 -14.50 23.59 -18.93
CA LEU A 152 -13.13 23.97 -19.20
C LEU A 152 -12.29 22.71 -19.36
N VAL A 153 -11.64 22.54 -20.51
CA VAL A 153 -10.90 21.31 -20.84
C VAL A 153 -9.49 21.61 -21.37
N VAL A 154 -8.60 20.63 -21.26
CA VAL A 154 -7.28 20.63 -21.90
C VAL A 154 -7.18 19.43 -22.82
N ASP A 155 -6.79 19.67 -24.09
CA ASP A 155 -6.52 18.59 -25.02
C ASP A 155 -5.22 17.85 -24.66
N VAL A 156 -5.33 16.54 -24.49
CA VAL A 156 -4.25 15.66 -24.10
C VAL A 156 -3.92 14.58 -25.12
N LYS A 157 -4.57 14.62 -26.30
CA LYS A 157 -4.30 13.68 -27.38
C LYS A 157 -2.86 13.82 -27.88
N GLU A 158 -2.23 12.68 -28.16
CA GLU A 158 -0.91 12.55 -28.77
C GLU A 158 -0.98 11.69 -30.03
N ASP A 159 -0.06 11.93 -30.97
CA ASP A 159 -0.03 11.18 -32.26
C ASP A 159 0.25 9.67 -32.07
N THR A 160 0.81 9.31 -30.92
CA THR A 160 1.11 7.92 -30.53
C THR A 160 -0.09 7.17 -29.98
N ASP A 161 -1.22 7.86 -29.74
CA ASP A 161 -2.40 7.22 -29.16
C ASP A 161 -3.04 6.23 -30.14
N THR A 162 -3.17 5.00 -29.70
CA THR A 162 -3.83 3.90 -30.45
C THR A 162 -5.34 3.84 -30.21
N LYS A 163 -5.83 4.58 -29.19
CA LYS A 163 -7.24 4.68 -28.80
C LYS A 163 -7.64 6.14 -28.73
N GLU A 164 -8.94 6.37 -28.80
CA GLU A 164 -9.49 7.71 -28.58
C GLU A 164 -9.11 8.22 -27.19
N MET A 165 -8.50 9.40 -27.12
CA MET A 165 -8.12 10.08 -25.90
C MET A 165 -8.98 11.34 -25.74
N PRO A 166 -9.99 11.33 -24.85
CA PRO A 166 -10.81 12.50 -24.61
C PRO A 166 -10.00 13.61 -23.92
N PRO A 167 -10.39 14.88 -24.09
CA PRO A 167 -9.78 15.99 -23.35
C PRO A 167 -9.90 15.81 -21.84
N CYS A 168 -8.91 16.28 -21.10
CA CYS A 168 -8.95 16.32 -19.63
C CYS A 168 -9.87 17.46 -19.18
N ILE A 169 -10.91 17.14 -18.42
CA ILE A 169 -11.84 18.14 -17.88
C ILE A 169 -11.21 18.77 -16.62
N ILE A 170 -11.02 20.08 -16.66
CA ILE A 170 -10.48 20.87 -15.54
C ILE A 170 -11.61 21.42 -14.66
N LEU A 171 -12.64 22.02 -15.28
CA LEU A 171 -13.84 22.46 -14.58
C LEU A 171 -15.08 21.96 -15.32
N LYS A 172 -16.09 21.55 -14.58
CA LYS A 172 -17.41 21.25 -15.12
C LYS A 172 -18.12 22.52 -15.61
N SER A 173 -19.23 22.35 -16.28
CA SER A 173 -20.09 23.45 -16.74
C SER A 173 -20.66 24.31 -15.60
N ASP A 174 -20.77 23.79 -14.41
CA ASP A 174 -21.16 24.50 -13.18
C ASP A 174 -19.96 25.17 -12.45
N GLY A 175 -18.76 25.08 -13.03
CA GLY A 175 -17.53 25.63 -12.46
C GLY A 175 -16.86 24.75 -11.38
N ALA A 176 -17.43 23.60 -11.06
CA ALA A 176 -16.87 22.71 -10.05
C ALA A 176 -15.60 21.99 -10.56
N ALA A 177 -14.59 21.87 -9.67
CA ALA A 177 -13.40 21.09 -9.91
C ALA A 177 -13.72 19.59 -9.92
N LEU A 178 -12.88 18.82 -10.61
CA LEU A 178 -12.92 17.36 -10.70
C LEU A 178 -11.64 16.76 -10.12
N TYR A 179 -11.61 15.43 -10.00
CA TYR A 179 -10.42 14.68 -9.55
C TYR A 179 -9.15 15.06 -10.33
N ALA A 180 -9.25 15.26 -11.66
CA ALA A 180 -8.10 15.69 -12.45
C ALA A 180 -7.55 17.03 -11.97
N THR A 181 -8.40 17.96 -11.55
CA THR A 181 -8.00 19.28 -11.08
C THR A 181 -7.33 19.22 -9.71
N THR A 182 -7.87 18.41 -8.79
CA THR A 182 -7.25 18.20 -7.48
C THR A 182 -5.93 17.47 -7.60
N ASP A 183 -5.81 16.47 -8.48
CA ASP A 183 -4.55 15.77 -8.74
C ASP A 183 -3.49 16.68 -9.35
N LEU A 184 -3.87 17.55 -10.30
CA LEU A 184 -2.96 18.55 -10.86
C LEU A 184 -2.51 19.57 -9.81
N ALA A 185 -3.41 20.04 -8.95
CA ALA A 185 -3.07 20.93 -7.85
C ALA A 185 -2.14 20.24 -6.83
N THR A 186 -2.35 18.95 -6.60
CA THR A 186 -1.46 18.15 -5.75
C THR A 186 -0.06 17.99 -6.38
N ILE A 187 0.04 17.84 -7.70
CA ILE A 187 1.35 17.85 -8.38
C ILE A 187 2.06 19.19 -8.15
N VAL A 188 1.34 20.32 -8.26
CA VAL A 188 1.91 21.64 -7.97
C VAL A 188 2.47 21.68 -6.54
N ASP A 189 1.67 21.27 -5.53
CA ASP A 189 2.12 21.22 -4.13
C ASP A 189 3.40 20.39 -3.96
N ARG A 190 3.47 19.21 -4.58
CA ARG A 190 4.63 18.32 -4.47
C ARG A 190 5.87 18.88 -5.16
N MET A 191 5.70 19.56 -6.27
CA MET A 191 6.82 20.20 -6.98
C MET A 191 7.34 21.43 -6.23
N GLU A 192 6.46 22.28 -5.71
CA GLU A 192 6.83 23.51 -5.03
C GLU A 192 7.36 23.28 -3.60
N ASN A 193 6.77 22.35 -2.85
CA ASN A 193 7.08 22.14 -1.43
C ASN A 193 8.00 20.94 -1.16
N LEU A 194 7.99 19.91 -2.00
CA LEU A 194 8.79 18.69 -1.81
C LEU A 194 9.94 18.58 -2.78
N HIS A 195 9.93 19.34 -3.89
CA HIS A 195 10.95 19.31 -4.94
C HIS A 195 11.21 17.88 -5.44
N ALA A 196 10.15 17.17 -5.79
CA ALA A 196 10.21 15.76 -6.13
C ALA A 196 10.81 15.54 -7.53
N ASP A 197 11.80 14.64 -7.63
CA ASP A 197 12.34 14.17 -8.92
C ASP A 197 11.45 13.11 -9.57
N SER A 198 10.69 12.35 -8.77
CA SER A 198 9.77 11.32 -9.22
C SER A 198 8.50 11.31 -8.36
N LEU A 199 7.34 11.24 -9.01
CA LEU A 199 6.02 11.10 -8.39
C LEU A 199 5.42 9.76 -8.80
N ILE A 200 5.26 8.85 -7.84
CA ILE A 200 4.71 7.51 -8.07
C ILE A 200 3.30 7.45 -7.49
N TYR A 201 2.31 7.22 -8.34
CA TYR A 201 0.91 7.09 -7.97
C TYR A 201 0.49 5.62 -7.96
N LEU A 202 0.06 5.12 -6.81
CA LEU A 202 -0.52 3.79 -6.66
C LEU A 202 -2.05 3.93 -6.58
N ALA A 203 -2.74 3.42 -7.58
CA ALA A 203 -4.21 3.44 -7.61
C ALA A 203 -4.77 2.20 -8.34
N ASP A 204 -6.10 2.02 -8.26
CA ASP A 204 -6.77 0.93 -8.97
C ASP A 204 -6.51 1.02 -10.50
N LYS A 205 -6.15 -0.09 -11.13
CA LYS A 205 -5.80 -0.16 -12.57
C LYS A 205 -6.86 0.45 -13.50
N ARG A 206 -8.11 0.57 -13.05
CA ARG A 206 -9.19 1.22 -13.81
C ARG A 206 -9.02 2.73 -13.94
N GLN A 207 -8.13 3.35 -13.15
CA GLN A 207 -7.84 4.78 -13.19
C GLN A 207 -6.69 5.15 -14.14
N GLU A 208 -6.15 4.20 -14.91
CA GLU A 208 -5.01 4.42 -15.80
C GLU A 208 -5.23 5.60 -16.76
N MET A 209 -6.39 5.67 -17.44
CA MET A 209 -6.70 6.76 -18.35
C MET A 209 -6.70 8.13 -17.66
N HIS A 210 -7.25 8.21 -16.45
CA HIS A 210 -7.26 9.42 -15.64
C HIS A 210 -5.82 9.91 -15.38
N PHE A 211 -4.93 9.06 -14.91
CA PHE A 211 -3.55 9.44 -14.63
C PHE A 211 -2.76 9.77 -15.91
N VAL A 212 -3.03 9.09 -17.03
CA VAL A 212 -2.46 9.47 -18.33
C VAL A 212 -2.86 10.90 -18.69
N GLN A 213 -4.14 11.28 -18.53
CA GLN A 213 -4.61 12.63 -18.79
C GLN A 213 -3.95 13.65 -17.86
N VAL A 214 -3.95 13.40 -16.55
CA VAL A 214 -3.32 14.28 -15.54
C VAL A 214 -1.84 14.51 -15.84
N PHE A 215 -1.08 13.45 -16.11
CA PHE A 215 0.34 13.55 -16.40
C PHE A 215 0.64 14.31 -17.68
N ARG A 216 -0.18 14.14 -18.72
CA ARG A 216 -0.04 14.90 -19.97
C ARG A 216 -0.34 16.38 -19.77
N VAL A 217 -1.38 16.73 -19.00
CA VAL A 217 -1.65 18.13 -18.63
C VAL A 217 -0.49 18.70 -17.83
N ALA A 218 0.00 17.98 -16.83
CA ALA A 218 1.10 18.44 -15.98
C ALA A 218 2.36 18.75 -16.79
N LYS A 219 2.72 17.91 -17.76
CA LYS A 219 3.85 18.12 -18.66
C LYS A 219 3.60 19.29 -19.63
N LYS A 220 2.44 19.33 -20.29
CA LYS A 220 2.09 20.41 -21.24
C LYS A 220 2.05 21.78 -20.57
N ALA A 221 1.54 21.86 -19.34
CA ALA A 221 1.43 23.09 -18.56
C ALA A 221 2.74 23.47 -17.85
N GLY A 222 3.81 22.67 -17.98
CA GLY A 222 5.07 22.88 -17.27
C GLY A 222 4.91 22.91 -15.76
N LEU A 223 3.99 22.10 -15.20
CA LEU A 223 3.83 21.92 -13.76
C LEU A 223 4.96 21.05 -13.17
N VAL A 224 5.60 20.27 -14.01
CA VAL A 224 6.77 19.45 -13.73
C VAL A 224 7.89 19.79 -14.69
N THR A 225 9.14 19.50 -14.32
CA THR A 225 10.28 19.66 -15.22
C THR A 225 10.34 18.50 -16.23
N PRO A 226 11.08 18.65 -17.35
CA PRO A 226 11.27 17.55 -18.31
C PRO A 226 11.88 16.30 -17.70
N GLU A 227 12.70 16.47 -16.65
CA GLU A 227 13.41 15.41 -15.93
C GLU A 227 12.55 14.72 -14.88
N THR A 228 11.45 15.35 -14.45
CA THR A 228 10.56 14.78 -13.42
C THR A 228 9.84 13.55 -13.96
N GLU A 229 10.04 12.43 -13.28
CA GLU A 229 9.31 11.21 -13.58
C GLU A 229 7.89 11.24 -12.99
N LEU A 230 6.89 11.03 -13.83
CA LEU A 230 5.50 10.78 -13.42
C LEU A 230 5.16 9.33 -13.71
N LYS A 231 4.93 8.54 -12.69
CA LYS A 231 4.71 7.10 -12.81
C LYS A 231 3.39 6.67 -12.16
N TYR A 232 2.59 5.94 -12.91
CA TYR A 232 1.37 5.30 -12.41
C TYR A 232 1.60 3.80 -12.25
N VAL A 233 1.24 3.28 -11.07
CA VAL A 233 1.26 1.85 -10.75
C VAL A 233 -0.16 1.43 -10.44
N GLY A 234 -0.83 0.86 -11.45
CA GLY A 234 -2.18 0.35 -11.29
C GLY A 234 -2.18 -1.00 -10.59
N PHE A 235 -3.01 -1.18 -9.55
CA PHE A 235 -3.18 -2.46 -8.90
C PHE A 235 -4.50 -3.13 -9.26
N GLY A 236 -4.47 -4.46 -9.27
CA GLY A 236 -5.62 -5.32 -9.52
C GLY A 236 -6.47 -5.54 -8.26
N THR A 237 -7.46 -6.40 -8.39
CA THR A 237 -8.41 -6.73 -7.32
C THR A 237 -7.98 -8.02 -6.60
N MET A 238 -8.01 -7.99 -5.27
CA MET A 238 -7.96 -9.18 -4.44
C MET A 238 -9.33 -9.85 -4.46
N ASN A 239 -9.39 -11.09 -4.92
CA ASN A 239 -10.63 -11.86 -5.06
C ASN A 239 -10.65 -13.02 -4.05
N GLY A 240 -11.86 -13.45 -3.70
CA GLY A 240 -12.06 -14.70 -2.95
C GLY A 240 -11.92 -15.95 -3.85
N LYS A 241 -12.05 -17.15 -3.25
CA LYS A 241 -11.98 -18.44 -3.96
C LYS A 241 -13.03 -18.58 -5.09
N ASP A 242 -14.12 -17.81 -5.03
CA ASP A 242 -15.16 -17.75 -6.06
C ASP A 242 -14.82 -16.80 -7.24
N GLY A 243 -13.64 -16.22 -7.25
CA GLY A 243 -13.18 -15.27 -8.27
C GLY A 243 -13.84 -13.90 -8.22
N LYS A 244 -14.64 -13.62 -7.18
CA LYS A 244 -15.28 -12.32 -6.96
C LYS A 244 -14.54 -11.52 -5.91
N PRO A 245 -14.70 -10.17 -5.88
CA PRO A 245 -14.12 -9.36 -4.83
C PRO A 245 -14.39 -9.93 -3.44
N PHE A 246 -13.37 -9.93 -2.60
CA PHE A 246 -13.40 -10.57 -1.30
C PHE A 246 -14.55 -10.01 -0.44
N LYS A 247 -15.42 -10.91 0.08
CA LYS A 247 -16.60 -10.55 0.85
C LYS A 247 -16.63 -11.27 2.18
N THR A 248 -17.29 -10.66 3.17
CA THR A 248 -17.62 -11.36 4.42
C THR A 248 -18.61 -12.50 4.17
N ARG A 249 -18.71 -13.44 5.11
CA ARG A 249 -19.71 -14.53 5.06
C ARG A 249 -21.14 -14.01 4.96
N GLU A 250 -21.40 -12.79 5.43
CA GLU A 250 -22.72 -12.12 5.40
C GLU A 250 -22.95 -11.28 4.13
N GLY A 251 -21.99 -11.30 3.17
CA GLY A 251 -22.14 -10.65 1.86
C GLY A 251 -21.62 -9.22 1.76
N GLY A 252 -21.08 -8.63 2.83
CA GLY A 252 -20.42 -7.32 2.82
C GLY A 252 -18.98 -7.38 2.31
N VAL A 253 -18.35 -6.22 2.07
CA VAL A 253 -16.93 -6.12 1.77
C VAL A 253 -16.12 -6.56 3.00
N MET A 254 -15.11 -7.43 2.80
CA MET A 254 -14.22 -7.84 3.88
C MET A 254 -13.41 -6.65 4.37
N ARG A 255 -13.48 -6.34 5.64
CA ARG A 255 -12.61 -5.34 6.27
C ARG A 255 -11.20 -5.90 6.42
N LEU A 256 -10.20 -5.06 6.17
CA LEU A 256 -8.80 -5.42 6.33
C LEU A 256 -8.49 -5.89 7.77
N GLU A 257 -9.06 -5.25 8.78
CA GLU A 257 -8.92 -5.65 10.19
C GLU A 257 -9.35 -7.10 10.45
N TYR A 258 -10.47 -7.54 9.85
CA TYR A 258 -10.94 -8.92 10.00
C TYR A 258 -10.05 -9.92 9.28
N LEU A 259 -9.56 -9.55 8.10
CA LEU A 259 -8.61 -10.38 7.36
C LEU A 259 -7.32 -10.60 8.16
N ILE A 260 -6.75 -9.52 8.71
CA ILE A 260 -5.55 -9.58 9.55
C ILE A 260 -5.80 -10.49 10.76
N ARG A 261 -6.89 -10.26 11.48
CA ARG A 261 -7.26 -11.06 12.65
C ARG A 261 -7.42 -12.54 12.31
N ASP A 262 -8.13 -12.88 11.24
CA ASP A 262 -8.39 -14.27 10.85
C ASP A 262 -7.08 -14.99 10.47
N ILE A 263 -6.13 -14.29 9.87
CA ILE A 263 -4.79 -14.81 9.57
C ILE A 263 -3.97 -14.98 10.85
N ASP A 264 -3.98 -14.01 11.75
CA ASP A 264 -3.26 -14.08 13.02
C ASP A 264 -3.76 -15.26 13.88
N GLU A 265 -5.07 -15.50 13.94
CA GLU A 265 -5.65 -16.65 14.65
C GLU A 265 -5.29 -17.98 13.96
N GLU A 266 -5.31 -18.07 12.64
CA GLU A 266 -4.86 -19.28 11.94
C GLU A 266 -3.38 -19.56 12.18
N MET A 267 -2.54 -18.53 12.15
CA MET A 267 -1.11 -18.68 12.47
C MET A 267 -0.88 -19.04 13.93
N TYR A 268 -1.63 -18.46 14.86
CA TYR A 268 -1.55 -18.83 16.27
C TYR A 268 -1.91 -20.30 16.49
N ARG A 269 -2.96 -20.80 15.85
CA ARG A 269 -3.33 -22.21 15.89
C ARG A 269 -2.17 -23.10 15.41
N LYS A 270 -1.59 -22.82 14.24
CA LYS A 270 -0.48 -23.61 13.65
C LYS A 270 0.78 -23.58 14.52
N VAL A 271 1.15 -22.41 15.04
CA VAL A 271 2.31 -22.28 15.95
C VAL A 271 2.08 -23.05 17.23
N SER A 272 0.91 -22.94 17.85
CA SER A 272 0.59 -23.65 19.11
C SER A 272 0.54 -25.16 18.96
N GLU A 273 0.09 -25.67 17.80
CA GLU A 273 0.10 -27.10 17.50
C GLU A 273 1.50 -27.67 17.28
N SER A 274 2.44 -26.86 16.77
CA SER A 274 3.81 -27.30 16.48
C SER A 274 4.81 -27.03 17.62
N ARG A 275 4.53 -26.08 18.51
CA ARG A 275 5.46 -25.59 19.53
C ARG A 275 4.81 -25.54 20.92
N HIS A 276 4.89 -26.67 21.64
CA HIS A 276 4.38 -26.80 23.01
C HIS A 276 5.30 -26.21 24.08
N ASP A 277 6.49 -25.76 23.69
CA ASP A 277 7.50 -25.13 24.57
C ASP A 277 7.33 -23.62 24.71
N LEU A 278 6.44 -23.01 23.96
CA LEU A 278 6.18 -21.57 23.98
C LEU A 278 5.05 -21.20 24.95
N SER A 279 5.20 -20.07 25.63
CA SER A 279 4.07 -19.44 26.33
C SER A 279 3.04 -18.93 25.32
N GLU A 280 1.79 -18.73 25.76
CA GLU A 280 0.74 -18.19 24.90
C GLU A 280 1.13 -16.82 24.31
N GLU A 281 1.73 -15.95 25.12
CA GLU A 281 2.17 -14.61 24.68
C GLU A 281 3.24 -14.70 23.58
N GLU A 282 4.24 -15.58 23.75
CA GLU A 282 5.28 -15.79 22.73
C GLU A 282 4.69 -16.40 21.45
N ALA A 283 3.79 -17.38 21.57
CA ALA A 283 3.14 -17.99 20.42
C ALA A 283 2.30 -16.97 19.63
N ARG A 284 1.55 -16.08 20.31
CA ARG A 284 0.80 -15.01 19.67
C ARG A 284 1.72 -13.98 18.98
N LYS A 285 2.84 -13.62 19.61
CA LYS A 285 3.83 -12.71 19.02
C LYS A 285 4.45 -13.30 17.75
N ILE A 286 4.84 -14.55 17.78
CA ILE A 286 5.39 -15.27 16.62
C ILE A 286 4.31 -15.39 15.53
N ALA A 287 3.09 -15.77 15.89
CA ALA A 287 1.96 -15.87 14.97
C ALA A 287 1.69 -14.56 14.22
N LYS A 288 1.73 -13.42 14.92
CA LYS A 288 1.56 -12.10 14.30
C LYS A 288 2.66 -11.79 13.30
N ILE A 289 3.93 -12.11 13.58
CA ILE A 289 5.04 -11.92 12.65
C ILE A 289 4.83 -12.78 11.39
N ILE A 290 4.45 -14.03 11.57
CA ILE A 290 4.22 -14.96 10.45
C ILE A 290 2.98 -14.54 9.67
N GLY A 291 1.90 -14.14 10.35
CA GLY A 291 0.67 -13.64 9.73
C GLY A 291 0.92 -12.42 8.84
N LEU A 292 1.70 -11.47 9.33
CA LEU A 292 2.12 -10.30 8.55
C LEU A 292 2.89 -10.71 7.29
N SER A 293 3.81 -11.67 7.41
CA SER A 293 4.54 -12.18 6.24
C SER A 293 3.63 -12.87 5.23
N ALA A 294 2.62 -13.61 5.70
CA ALA A 294 1.64 -14.27 4.83
C ALA A 294 0.84 -13.26 4.01
N ILE A 295 0.40 -12.16 4.63
CA ILE A 295 -0.35 -11.09 3.96
C ILE A 295 0.55 -10.35 2.97
N LYS A 296 1.67 -9.80 3.42
CA LYS A 296 2.54 -8.95 2.59
C LYS A 296 3.17 -9.73 1.44
N TYR A 297 3.72 -10.89 1.71
CA TYR A 297 4.28 -11.73 0.66
C TYR A 297 3.20 -12.21 -0.30
N GLY A 298 2.06 -12.64 0.21
CA GLY A 298 0.94 -13.11 -0.59
C GLY A 298 0.43 -12.06 -1.58
N ASP A 299 0.35 -10.79 -1.15
CA ASP A 299 -0.01 -9.67 -2.02
C ASP A 299 1.14 -9.30 -2.97
N LEU A 300 2.33 -9.01 -2.44
CA LEU A 300 3.47 -8.49 -3.18
C LEU A 300 4.11 -9.49 -4.16
N SER A 301 3.86 -10.79 -4.01
CA SER A 301 4.33 -11.82 -4.97
C SER A 301 3.57 -11.80 -6.29
N ASN A 302 2.42 -11.13 -6.33
CA ASN A 302 1.66 -10.94 -7.56
C ASN A 302 2.16 -9.69 -8.32
N GLN A 303 2.11 -9.75 -9.65
CA GLN A 303 2.30 -8.56 -10.46
C GLN A 303 1.19 -7.55 -10.14
N ALA A 304 1.54 -6.33 -9.78
CA ALA A 304 0.60 -5.33 -9.24
C ALA A 304 -0.69 -5.21 -10.07
N SER A 305 -0.60 -5.11 -11.40
CA SER A 305 -1.76 -4.90 -12.29
C SER A 305 -2.68 -6.12 -12.48
N LYS A 306 -2.31 -7.30 -11.96
CA LYS A 306 -3.12 -8.52 -12.08
C LYS A 306 -4.06 -8.69 -10.90
N ASP A 307 -5.29 -9.15 -11.20
CA ASP A 307 -6.18 -9.66 -10.18
C ASP A 307 -5.65 -11.01 -9.68
N TYR A 308 -5.82 -11.28 -8.39
CA TYR A 308 -5.39 -12.55 -7.81
C TYR A 308 -6.42 -13.08 -6.80
N ILE A 309 -6.35 -14.38 -6.53
CA ILE A 309 -7.20 -15.05 -5.53
C ILE A 309 -6.45 -15.11 -4.22
N PHE A 310 -7.03 -14.52 -3.18
CA PHE A 310 -6.56 -14.64 -1.82
C PHE A 310 -7.17 -15.88 -1.16
N ASP A 311 -6.31 -16.81 -0.78
CA ASP A 311 -6.65 -18.05 -0.10
C ASP A 311 -5.86 -18.15 1.20
N ILE A 312 -6.53 -18.02 2.36
CA ILE A 312 -5.89 -18.04 3.67
C ILE A 312 -5.08 -19.33 3.86
N ASP A 313 -5.64 -20.50 3.50
CA ASP A 313 -4.96 -21.79 3.68
C ASP A 313 -3.65 -21.85 2.89
N ARG A 314 -3.66 -21.33 1.65
CA ARG A 314 -2.48 -21.25 0.80
C ARG A 314 -1.45 -20.27 1.35
N PHE A 315 -1.85 -19.05 1.68
CA PHE A 315 -0.91 -18.00 2.09
C PHE A 315 -0.30 -18.25 3.47
N THR A 316 -1.01 -18.97 4.34
CA THR A 316 -0.53 -19.38 5.66
C THR A 316 0.20 -20.74 5.66
N SER A 317 0.48 -21.33 4.49
CA SER A 317 1.23 -22.58 4.35
C SER A 317 2.73 -22.36 4.61
N PHE A 318 3.36 -23.30 5.28
CA PHE A 318 4.83 -23.37 5.44
C PHE A 318 5.52 -24.06 4.25
N GLU A 319 4.79 -24.38 3.22
CA GLU A 319 5.28 -24.99 1.98
C GLU A 319 4.87 -24.17 0.76
N GLY A 320 5.69 -24.22 -0.28
CA GLY A 320 5.46 -23.52 -1.54
C GLY A 320 5.88 -22.06 -1.51
N ASP A 321 5.38 -21.27 -2.44
CA ASP A 321 5.73 -19.85 -2.62
C ASP A 321 4.91 -18.97 -1.67
N THR A 322 5.35 -18.88 -0.41
CA THR A 322 4.64 -18.20 0.68
C THR A 322 5.59 -17.46 1.63
N GLY A 323 5.08 -16.41 2.30
CA GLY A 323 5.83 -15.71 3.33
C GLY A 323 6.31 -16.63 4.47
N PRO A 324 5.42 -17.46 5.07
CA PRO A 324 5.82 -18.41 6.11
C PRO A 324 6.93 -19.38 5.70
N TYR A 325 6.96 -19.83 4.43
CA TYR A 325 8.05 -20.67 3.90
C TYR A 325 9.40 -19.94 3.90
N ILE A 326 9.40 -18.67 3.47
CA ILE A 326 10.61 -17.84 3.50
C ILE A 326 11.11 -17.64 4.93
N LEU A 327 10.21 -17.31 5.87
CA LEU A 327 10.56 -17.14 7.27
C LEU A 327 11.11 -18.45 7.88
N TYR A 328 10.48 -19.58 7.58
CA TYR A 328 10.96 -20.88 8.02
C TYR A 328 12.37 -21.19 7.51
N THR A 329 12.67 -20.81 6.25
CA THR A 329 14.01 -20.94 5.69
C THR A 329 15.04 -20.10 6.46
N ILE A 330 14.71 -18.84 6.75
CA ILE A 330 15.59 -17.94 7.54
C ILE A 330 15.83 -18.49 8.95
N VAL A 331 14.77 -18.92 9.63
CA VAL A 331 14.87 -19.48 10.99
C VAL A 331 15.70 -20.78 11.01
N ARG A 332 15.58 -21.62 9.97
CA ARG A 332 16.44 -22.80 9.79
C ARG A 332 17.91 -22.40 9.71
N ILE A 333 18.24 -21.38 8.92
CA ILE A 333 19.63 -20.88 8.85
C ILE A 333 20.08 -20.35 10.19
N LYS A 334 19.27 -19.53 10.88
CA LYS A 334 19.57 -19.04 12.25
C LYS A 334 19.89 -20.18 13.20
N SER A 335 19.09 -21.26 13.17
CA SER A 335 19.31 -22.44 14.00
C SER A 335 20.64 -23.17 13.70
N ILE A 336 21.04 -23.27 12.43
CA ILE A 336 22.32 -23.86 12.04
C ILE A 336 23.49 -23.00 12.57
N LEU A 337 23.42 -21.69 12.37
CA LEU A 337 24.43 -20.76 12.86
C LEU A 337 24.58 -20.79 14.40
N ALA A 338 23.46 -20.84 15.12
CA ALA A 338 23.46 -20.97 16.57
C ALA A 338 24.13 -22.29 17.04
N LYS A 339 23.78 -23.42 16.43
CA LYS A 339 24.40 -24.72 16.74
C LYS A 339 25.89 -24.74 16.43
N TYR A 340 26.35 -24.04 15.41
CA TYR A 340 27.78 -23.90 15.11
C TYR A 340 28.50 -23.12 16.23
N GLN A 341 27.88 -22.06 16.76
CA GLN A 341 28.42 -21.31 17.90
C GLN A 341 28.40 -22.14 19.19
N GLU A 342 27.37 -22.95 19.43
CA GLU A 342 27.32 -23.89 20.59
C GLU A 342 28.46 -24.92 20.59
N GLN A 343 29.05 -25.21 19.42
CA GLN A 343 30.27 -26.03 19.30
C GLN A 343 31.56 -25.25 19.65
N GLY A 344 31.44 -24.00 20.15
CA GLY A 344 32.58 -23.15 20.53
C GLY A 344 33.26 -22.48 19.34
N LYS A 345 32.61 -22.43 18.16
CA LYS A 345 33.14 -21.84 16.93
C LYS A 345 32.64 -20.42 16.73
N SER A 346 33.45 -19.53 16.13
CA SER A 346 33.12 -18.14 15.89
C SER A 346 32.46 -17.95 14.51
N LEU A 347 31.50 -17.02 14.42
CA LEU A 347 30.95 -16.51 13.16
C LEU A 347 31.72 -15.30 12.61
N GLU A 348 32.79 -14.88 13.27
CA GLU A 348 33.62 -13.77 12.85
C GLU A 348 34.74 -14.22 11.90
N ASN A 349 35.12 -13.35 10.98
CA ASN A 349 36.22 -13.57 10.04
C ASN A 349 36.11 -14.83 9.17
N LEU A 350 34.87 -15.27 8.91
CA LEU A 350 34.60 -16.37 7.99
C LEU A 350 34.74 -15.89 6.54
N CYS A 351 35.37 -16.73 5.70
CA CYS A 351 35.53 -16.47 4.28
C CYS A 351 34.76 -17.51 3.45
N LEU A 352 34.21 -17.05 2.33
CA LEU A 352 33.66 -17.97 1.32
C LEU A 352 34.81 -18.77 0.71
N GLU A 353 34.57 -20.05 0.48
CA GLU A 353 35.51 -20.94 -0.22
C GLU A 353 34.98 -21.26 -1.63
N GLU A 354 35.81 -21.80 -2.50
CA GLU A 354 35.40 -22.23 -3.83
C GLU A 354 34.37 -23.36 -3.73
N ALA A 355 33.26 -23.24 -4.47
CA ALA A 355 32.19 -24.22 -4.49
C ALA A 355 32.66 -25.57 -5.03
N GLN A 356 32.49 -26.62 -4.25
CA GLN A 356 32.87 -28.00 -4.62
C GLN A 356 31.67 -28.81 -5.14
N GLY A 357 30.45 -28.45 -4.74
CA GLY A 357 29.22 -29.12 -5.13
C GLY A 357 28.32 -28.31 -6.07
N ALA A 358 27.44 -29.01 -6.79
CA ALA A 358 26.50 -28.35 -7.71
C ALA A 358 25.50 -27.46 -6.98
N SER A 359 24.91 -27.93 -5.87
CA SER A 359 23.95 -27.16 -5.08
C SER A 359 24.59 -25.95 -4.38
N GLU A 360 25.83 -26.09 -3.92
CA GLU A 360 26.61 -24.99 -3.37
C GLU A 360 26.84 -23.89 -4.43
N LYS A 361 27.25 -24.30 -5.64
CA LYS A 361 27.44 -23.38 -6.77
C LYS A 361 26.15 -22.70 -7.20
N ASP A 362 25.02 -23.44 -7.19
CA ASP A 362 23.70 -22.88 -7.49
C ASP A 362 23.31 -21.83 -6.48
N LEU A 363 23.52 -22.07 -5.18
CA LEU A 363 23.25 -21.10 -4.11
C LEU A 363 24.10 -19.84 -4.28
N MET A 364 25.42 -19.99 -4.52
CA MET A 364 26.31 -18.85 -4.76
C MET A 364 25.87 -18.04 -5.99
N ARG A 365 25.43 -18.69 -7.06
CA ARG A 365 24.96 -18.03 -8.27
C ARG A 365 23.68 -17.22 -8.02
N GLN A 366 22.74 -17.73 -7.22
CA GLN A 366 21.56 -16.98 -6.81
C GLN A 366 21.95 -15.71 -6.04
N LEU A 367 22.89 -15.82 -5.09
CA LEU A 367 23.38 -14.66 -4.35
C LEU A 367 24.01 -13.59 -5.26
N CYS A 368 24.75 -13.98 -6.30
CA CYS A 368 25.32 -13.04 -7.26
C CYS A 368 24.27 -12.23 -8.06
N SER A 369 23.04 -12.71 -8.15
CA SER A 369 21.95 -12.02 -8.87
C SER A 369 21.26 -10.91 -8.05
N PHE A 370 21.57 -10.77 -6.77
CA PHE A 370 20.88 -9.87 -5.85
C PHE A 370 20.84 -8.41 -6.34
N ASN A 371 21.98 -7.84 -6.71
CA ASN A 371 22.02 -6.43 -7.12
C ASN A 371 21.22 -6.18 -8.41
N ALA A 372 21.38 -7.03 -9.42
CA ALA A 372 20.66 -6.90 -10.69
C ALA A 372 19.13 -7.05 -10.49
N MET A 373 18.72 -7.98 -9.62
CA MET A 373 17.32 -8.14 -9.25
C MET A 373 16.78 -6.89 -8.54
N MET A 374 17.52 -6.35 -7.57
CA MET A 374 17.10 -5.17 -6.80
C MET A 374 16.99 -3.93 -7.69
N ASP A 375 17.93 -3.74 -8.63
CA ASP A 375 17.90 -2.66 -9.62
C ASP A 375 16.65 -2.78 -10.50
N SER A 376 16.40 -3.96 -11.05
CA SER A 376 15.20 -4.22 -11.88
C SER A 376 13.89 -4.03 -11.10
N ALA A 377 13.83 -4.46 -9.85
CA ALA A 377 12.66 -4.27 -9.00
C ALA A 377 12.40 -2.79 -8.69
N CYS A 378 13.46 -1.99 -8.55
CA CYS A 378 13.36 -0.55 -8.32
C CYS A 378 12.88 0.18 -9.59
N GLU A 379 13.54 -0.02 -10.71
CA GLU A 379 13.24 0.62 -12.00
C GLU A 379 11.81 0.34 -12.46
N GLU A 380 11.37 -0.91 -12.32
CA GLU A 380 10.03 -1.31 -12.76
C GLU A 380 8.95 -1.10 -11.69
N THR A 381 9.31 -0.69 -10.47
CA THR A 381 8.39 -0.60 -9.31
C THR A 381 7.68 -1.95 -9.09
N ALA A 382 8.46 -3.03 -9.06
CA ALA A 382 8.00 -4.40 -9.18
C ALA A 382 8.42 -5.29 -8.00
N PRO A 383 7.79 -5.17 -6.80
CA PRO A 383 8.15 -5.95 -5.62
C PRO A 383 8.04 -7.47 -5.83
N HIS A 384 7.18 -7.93 -6.75
CA HIS A 384 7.05 -9.35 -7.08
C HIS A 384 8.35 -9.98 -7.60
N LYS A 385 9.29 -9.19 -8.16
CA LYS A 385 10.61 -9.68 -8.56
C LYS A 385 11.46 -10.05 -7.35
N ILE A 386 11.35 -9.29 -6.26
CA ILE A 386 12.02 -9.62 -4.99
C ILE A 386 11.44 -10.92 -4.42
N CYS A 387 10.10 -11.06 -4.42
CA CYS A 387 9.44 -12.28 -3.96
C CYS A 387 9.90 -13.51 -4.74
N ALA A 388 9.90 -13.45 -6.07
CA ALA A 388 10.39 -14.54 -6.92
C ALA A 388 11.86 -14.88 -6.63
N TYR A 389 12.71 -13.86 -6.49
CA TYR A 389 14.13 -14.04 -6.19
C TYR A 389 14.35 -14.74 -4.84
N ILE A 390 13.68 -14.30 -3.76
CA ILE A 390 13.88 -14.92 -2.44
C ILE A 390 13.30 -16.33 -2.36
N TYR A 391 12.26 -16.62 -3.14
CA TYR A 391 11.75 -17.99 -3.29
C TYR A 391 12.78 -18.91 -3.94
N ASP A 392 13.39 -18.46 -5.04
CA ASP A 392 14.45 -19.22 -5.73
C ASP A 392 15.69 -19.38 -4.85
N LEU A 393 16.08 -18.32 -4.12
CA LEU A 393 17.21 -18.37 -3.17
C LEU A 393 16.93 -19.34 -2.02
N ALA A 394 15.71 -19.33 -1.46
CA ALA A 394 15.28 -20.26 -0.41
C ALA A 394 15.31 -21.71 -0.89
N ASN A 395 14.85 -21.98 -2.12
CA ASN A 395 14.91 -23.30 -2.74
C ASN A 395 16.35 -23.77 -2.97
N ALA A 396 17.22 -22.90 -3.46
CA ALA A 396 18.64 -23.21 -3.66
C ALA A 396 19.32 -23.54 -2.32
N PHE A 397 19.03 -22.75 -1.26
CA PHE A 397 19.53 -23.06 0.09
C PHE A 397 18.98 -24.40 0.61
N ASN A 398 17.68 -24.65 0.51
CA ASN A 398 17.08 -25.89 1.01
C ASN A 398 17.66 -27.13 0.28
N LYS A 399 17.90 -27.04 -1.03
CA LYS A 399 18.58 -28.09 -1.80
C LYS A 399 20.00 -28.34 -1.26
N PHE A 400 20.80 -27.26 -1.09
CA PHE A 400 22.15 -27.34 -0.54
C PHE A 400 22.13 -27.97 0.87
N TYR A 401 21.22 -27.53 1.74
CA TYR A 401 21.05 -28.05 3.10
C TYR A 401 20.73 -29.56 3.13
N HIS A 402 19.85 -30.03 2.25
CA HIS A 402 19.49 -31.46 2.17
C HIS A 402 20.61 -32.34 1.65
N GLU A 403 21.45 -31.84 0.76
CA GLU A 403 22.56 -32.58 0.15
C GLU A 403 23.83 -32.52 0.99
N THR A 404 23.92 -31.63 2.00
CA THR A 404 25.15 -31.30 2.71
C THR A 404 25.02 -31.45 4.23
N LYS A 405 25.89 -32.24 4.84
CA LYS A 405 25.96 -32.40 6.31
C LYS A 405 26.82 -31.30 6.94
N ILE A 406 26.34 -30.05 6.90
CA ILE A 406 27.11 -28.84 7.23
C ILE A 406 27.79 -28.91 8.61
N LEU A 407 27.05 -29.26 9.66
CA LEU A 407 27.58 -29.29 11.03
C LEU A 407 28.44 -30.52 11.35
N ALA A 408 28.37 -31.54 10.52
CA ALA A 408 29.13 -32.78 10.66
C ALA A 408 30.33 -32.87 9.71
N GLU A 409 30.66 -31.79 8.98
CA GLU A 409 31.87 -31.71 8.14
C GLU A 409 33.11 -31.69 9.02
N GLU A 410 34.08 -32.55 8.72
CA GLU A 410 35.33 -32.71 9.44
C GLU A 410 36.39 -31.71 8.98
N ASP A 411 36.38 -31.32 7.72
CA ASP A 411 37.24 -30.26 7.21
C ASP A 411 36.75 -28.90 7.71
N GLN A 412 37.47 -28.37 8.70
CA GLN A 412 37.11 -27.11 9.37
C GLN A 412 37.10 -25.92 8.42
N LYS A 413 37.98 -25.88 7.42
CA LYS A 413 38.03 -24.79 6.42
C LYS A 413 36.81 -24.83 5.54
N LYS A 414 36.46 -25.99 5.03
CA LYS A 414 35.28 -26.22 4.22
C LYS A 414 34.00 -25.92 4.99
N GLN A 415 33.89 -26.40 6.24
CA GLN A 415 32.76 -26.09 7.12
C GLN A 415 32.62 -24.60 7.36
N ALA A 416 33.72 -23.89 7.66
CA ALA A 416 33.72 -22.44 7.86
C ALA A 416 33.26 -21.69 6.59
N GLY A 417 33.66 -22.15 5.41
CA GLY A 417 33.20 -21.60 4.12
C GLY A 417 31.69 -21.77 3.92
N TRP A 418 31.14 -22.93 4.27
CA TRP A 418 29.69 -23.14 4.21
C TRP A 418 28.93 -22.29 5.23
N ILE A 419 29.45 -22.12 6.44
CA ILE A 419 28.84 -21.21 7.45
C ILE A 419 28.91 -19.76 6.96
N ALA A 420 29.98 -19.32 6.29
CA ALA A 420 30.05 -18.00 5.67
C ALA A 420 28.95 -17.85 4.59
N LEU A 421 28.76 -18.88 3.75
CA LEU A 421 27.72 -18.91 2.73
C LEU A 421 26.31 -18.81 3.32
N LEU A 422 26.03 -19.55 4.41
CA LEU A 422 24.77 -19.48 5.12
C LEU A 422 24.53 -18.10 5.73
N LYS A 423 25.55 -17.51 6.36
CA LYS A 423 25.48 -16.16 6.92
C LYS A 423 25.10 -15.14 5.85
N LEU A 424 25.77 -15.17 4.70
CA LEU A 424 25.46 -14.29 3.58
C LEU A 424 24.04 -14.56 3.03
N THR A 425 23.64 -15.82 2.90
CA THR A 425 22.28 -16.18 2.45
C THR A 425 21.22 -15.60 3.38
N LYS A 426 21.41 -15.71 4.71
CA LYS A 426 20.52 -15.14 5.71
C LYS A 426 20.43 -13.62 5.59
N GLU A 427 21.58 -12.94 5.48
CA GLU A 427 21.63 -11.48 5.35
C GLU A 427 20.90 -10.98 4.09
N VAL A 428 21.04 -11.67 2.97
CA VAL A 428 20.32 -11.34 1.72
C VAL A 428 18.83 -11.58 1.85
N LEU A 429 18.41 -12.71 2.43
CA LEU A 429 16.99 -12.99 2.67
C LEU A 429 16.36 -11.97 3.62
N GLU A 430 17.03 -11.67 4.74
CA GLU A 430 16.56 -10.67 5.71
C GLU A 430 16.49 -9.27 5.11
N THR A 431 17.46 -8.87 4.29
CA THR A 431 17.41 -7.60 3.54
C THR A 431 16.22 -7.54 2.60
N CYS A 432 15.95 -8.61 1.87
CA CYS A 432 14.80 -8.64 0.95
C CYS A 432 13.47 -8.56 1.68
N ILE A 433 13.28 -9.30 2.77
CA ILE A 433 12.03 -9.25 3.53
C ILE A 433 11.84 -7.90 4.24
N ASP A 434 12.91 -7.27 4.72
CA ASP A 434 12.87 -5.90 5.26
C ASP A 434 12.41 -4.91 4.19
N VAL A 435 12.96 -4.98 2.98
CA VAL A 435 12.53 -4.18 1.82
C VAL A 435 11.06 -4.41 1.45
N LEU A 436 10.54 -5.64 1.66
CA LEU A 436 9.13 -5.99 1.48
C LEU A 436 8.26 -5.60 2.70
N GLY A 437 8.87 -5.11 3.78
CA GLY A 437 8.19 -4.57 4.96
C GLY A 437 7.72 -5.61 5.97
N PHE A 438 8.47 -6.71 6.15
CA PHE A 438 8.24 -7.67 7.23
C PHE A 438 9.56 -8.26 7.73
N SER A 439 9.56 -8.94 8.86
CA SER A 439 10.75 -9.47 9.51
C SER A 439 10.60 -10.94 9.87
N ALA A 440 11.71 -11.61 10.16
CA ALA A 440 11.73 -12.99 10.59
C ALA A 440 11.86 -13.10 12.12
N PRO A 441 11.10 -14.01 12.77
CA PRO A 441 11.29 -14.31 14.19
C PRO A 441 12.62 -15.03 14.42
N ASP A 442 13.05 -15.09 15.68
CA ASP A 442 14.28 -15.82 16.03
C ASP A 442 14.06 -17.34 16.04
N ARG A 443 12.83 -17.76 16.31
CA ARG A 443 12.41 -19.17 16.34
C ARG A 443 10.96 -19.33 15.87
N MET A 444 10.68 -20.44 15.29
CA MET A 444 9.38 -20.81 14.75
C MET A 444 9.00 -22.23 15.14
#